data_59865aa1b5f1f896e4292d20e2c0b85a
#
_entry.id   59865aa1b5f1f896e4292d20e2c0b85a
#
_cell.length_a   1.000
_cell.length_b   1.000
_cell.length_c   1.000
_cell.angle_alpha   90.00
_cell.angle_beta   90.00
_cell.angle_gamma   90.00
#
_symmetry.space_group_name_H-M   'P 1'
#
loop_
_entity.id
_entity.type
_entity.pdbx_description
1 polymer ?
#
loop_
_entity_poly.entity_id
_entity_poly.type
_entity_poly.pdbx_seq_one_letter_code
_entity_poly.pdbx_strand_id
1 'polypeptide(L)'
;RDVLLNNLGYATYPYLICLSDYNRLLELSGKPVLKLKENEAAVYIGSDFTTANRTAMLNSIFAGQAEAELVDSRIYLTGEVQSVNLITDRSISLSFALILPDEAFLYYSQGMYDTYVNAVLSEQALDGNSLMTAYLDLNEKLDETGIEYESYLQNMGRQLFYTIASSYITLYLAIV
;
A
#
# COMPACT_ATOMS: atom_id res chain seq x y z
N ARG A 1 17.30 5.86 -13.58
CA ARG A 1 15.95 6.38 -13.89
C ARG A 1 15.26 5.50 -14.93
N ASP A 2 15.88 5.31 -16.09
CA ASP A 2 15.27 4.58 -17.21
C ASP A 2 15.02 3.10 -16.89
N VAL A 3 15.90 2.47 -16.11
CA VAL A 3 15.71 1.08 -15.68
C VAL A 3 14.50 0.95 -14.76
N LEU A 4 14.31 1.87 -13.83
CA LEU A 4 13.18 1.86 -12.92
C LEU A 4 11.86 2.08 -13.68
N LEU A 5 11.79 3.08 -14.53
CA LEU A 5 10.62 3.40 -15.34
C LEU A 5 10.25 2.27 -16.32
N ASN A 6 11.24 1.72 -17.02
CA ASN A 6 11.00 0.63 -17.98
C ASN A 6 10.55 -0.66 -17.32
N ASN A 7 10.96 -0.94 -16.07
CA ASN A 7 10.56 -2.14 -15.34
C ASN A 7 9.26 -1.99 -14.57
N LEU A 8 8.87 -0.77 -14.22
CA LEU A 8 7.61 -0.47 -13.52
C LEU A 8 6.44 -0.15 -14.47
N GLY A 9 6.72 0.03 -15.75
CA GLY A 9 5.73 0.12 -16.83
C GLY A 9 5.15 1.51 -17.04
N TYR A 10 4.29 2.04 -16.19
CA TYR A 10 3.48 3.23 -16.51
C TYR A 10 3.59 4.37 -15.51
N ALA A 11 4.43 4.27 -14.48
CA ALA A 11 4.54 5.31 -13.48
C ALA A 11 5.36 6.49 -14.03
N THR A 12 4.67 7.52 -14.48
CA THR A 12 5.28 8.80 -14.86
C THR A 12 5.67 9.62 -13.62
N TYR A 13 4.88 9.50 -12.54
CA TYR A 13 5.11 10.18 -11.28
C TYR A 13 4.86 9.20 -10.12
N PRO A 14 5.84 8.96 -9.24
CA PRO A 14 5.63 8.15 -8.06
C PRO A 14 4.73 8.88 -7.07
N TYR A 15 3.86 8.15 -6.39
CA TYR A 15 3.26 8.64 -5.16
C TYR A 15 4.34 8.79 -4.09
N LEU A 16 4.09 9.68 -3.13
CA LEU A 16 4.99 9.89 -2.00
C LEU A 16 4.33 9.40 -0.72
N ILE A 17 5.12 8.76 0.14
CA ILE A 17 4.68 8.21 1.41
C ILE A 17 5.60 8.75 2.49
N CYS A 18 5.02 9.21 3.60
CA CYS A 18 5.74 9.63 4.78
C CYS A 18 6.37 8.44 5.50
N LEU A 19 7.66 8.51 5.83
CA LEU A 19 8.39 7.43 6.49
C LEU A 19 7.81 7.06 7.85
N SER A 20 7.48 8.05 8.67
CA SER A 20 6.93 7.80 10.01
C SER A 20 5.59 7.06 9.94
N ASP A 21 4.72 7.40 8.99
CA ASP A 21 3.44 6.74 8.82
C ASP A 21 3.60 5.32 8.27
N TYR A 22 4.52 5.13 7.33
CA TYR A 22 4.84 3.79 6.84
C TYR A 22 5.43 2.89 7.92
N ASN A 23 6.29 3.44 8.77
CA ASN A 23 6.86 2.71 9.89
C ASN A 23 5.81 2.28 10.91
N ARG A 24 4.80 3.12 11.20
CA ARG A 24 3.66 2.70 12.04
C ARG A 24 2.91 1.51 11.45
N LEU A 25 2.77 1.48 10.12
CA LEU A 25 2.14 0.35 9.44
C LEU A 25 3.00 -0.92 9.53
N LEU A 26 4.32 -0.79 9.38
CA LEU A 26 5.26 -1.91 9.57
C LEU A 26 5.17 -2.46 11.00
N GLU A 27 5.13 -1.61 12.01
CA GLU A 27 4.97 -2.00 13.42
C GLU A 27 3.65 -2.76 13.63
N LEU A 28 2.52 -2.25 13.13
CA LEU A 28 1.23 -2.94 13.17
C LEU A 28 1.27 -4.31 12.48
N SER A 29 2.12 -4.46 11.46
CA SER A 29 2.30 -5.71 10.72
C SER A 29 3.36 -6.63 11.30
N GLY A 30 3.98 -6.27 12.45
CA GLY A 30 5.05 -7.01 13.09
C GLY A 30 6.35 -7.05 12.28
N LYS A 31 6.57 -6.07 11.41
CA LYS A 31 7.76 -5.96 10.54
C LYS A 31 8.75 -4.93 11.08
N PRO A 32 10.04 -5.07 10.76
CA PRO A 32 11.05 -4.11 11.17
C PRO A 32 10.82 -2.76 10.49
N VAL A 33 11.03 -1.69 11.24
CA VAL A 33 10.92 -0.31 10.75
C VAL A 33 12.07 0.04 9.81
N LEU A 34 11.80 0.92 8.86
CA LEU A 34 12.79 1.48 7.95
C LEU A 34 13.56 2.62 8.62
N LYS A 35 14.82 2.74 8.24
CA LYS A 35 15.68 3.87 8.62
C LYS A 35 16.26 4.47 7.36
N LEU A 36 15.90 5.71 7.07
CA LEU A 36 16.37 6.45 5.91
C LEU A 36 17.08 7.73 6.36
N LYS A 37 18.14 8.11 5.64
CA LYS A 37 18.79 9.42 5.77
C LYS A 37 18.03 10.46 4.95
N GLU A 38 18.34 11.73 5.14
CA GLU A 38 17.67 12.86 4.47
C GLU A 38 17.61 12.76 2.94
N ASN A 39 18.64 12.18 2.33
CA ASN A 39 18.75 12.02 0.87
C ASN A 39 18.48 10.58 0.39
N GLU A 40 17.91 9.74 1.22
CA GLU A 40 17.55 8.37 0.90
C GLU A 40 16.03 8.22 0.75
N ALA A 41 15.64 7.27 -0.10
CA ALA A 41 14.25 6.85 -0.25
C ALA A 41 14.16 5.33 -0.34
N ALA A 42 13.13 4.75 0.24
CA ALA A 42 12.77 3.38 -0.02
C ALA A 42 11.69 3.31 -1.11
N VAL A 43 11.68 2.22 -1.86
CA VAL A 43 10.73 1.99 -2.94
C VAL A 43 9.60 1.10 -2.44
N TYR A 44 8.37 1.56 -2.61
CA TYR A 44 7.16 0.77 -2.43
C TYR A 44 6.63 0.30 -3.79
N ILE A 45 6.26 -0.98 -3.88
CA ILE A 45 5.55 -1.54 -5.03
C ILE A 45 4.43 -2.42 -4.49
N GLY A 46 3.20 -2.13 -4.91
CA GLY A 46 2.06 -2.95 -4.54
C GLY A 46 2.24 -4.40 -5.02
N SER A 47 1.84 -5.36 -4.18
CA SER A 47 2.02 -6.80 -4.45
C SER A 47 1.47 -7.25 -5.80
N ASP A 48 0.38 -6.62 -6.24
CA ASP A 48 -0.30 -6.96 -7.49
C ASP A 48 0.42 -6.43 -8.75
N PHE A 49 1.41 -5.54 -8.55
CA PHE A 49 2.15 -4.89 -9.64
C PHE A 49 3.58 -5.42 -9.81
N THR A 50 3.99 -6.40 -9.03
CA THR A 50 5.32 -6.98 -9.11
C THR A 50 5.29 -8.50 -9.06
N THR A 51 6.42 -9.11 -9.40
CA THR A 51 6.67 -10.53 -9.26
C THR A 51 7.93 -10.76 -8.43
N ALA A 52 8.10 -11.93 -7.83
CA ALA A 52 9.29 -12.25 -7.03
C ALA A 52 10.61 -12.00 -7.78
N ASN A 53 10.67 -12.37 -9.07
CA ASN A 53 11.86 -12.15 -9.91
C ASN A 53 12.15 -10.66 -10.12
N ARG A 54 11.11 -9.85 -10.37
CA ARG A 54 11.23 -8.40 -10.56
C ARG A 54 11.67 -7.72 -9.27
N THR A 55 11.08 -8.10 -8.14
CA THR A 55 11.47 -7.60 -6.82
C THR A 55 12.93 -7.93 -6.51
N ALA A 56 13.38 -9.16 -6.74
CA ALA A 56 14.77 -9.56 -6.53
C ALA A 56 15.75 -8.77 -7.42
N MET A 57 15.38 -8.52 -8.67
CA MET A 57 16.18 -7.69 -9.58
C MET A 57 16.30 -6.24 -9.06
N LEU A 58 15.19 -5.63 -8.63
CA LEU A 58 15.19 -4.28 -8.09
C LEU A 58 16.02 -4.17 -6.80
N ASN A 59 15.87 -5.14 -5.89
CA ASN A 59 16.68 -5.20 -4.66
C ASN A 59 18.18 -5.27 -4.97
N SER A 60 18.57 -6.02 -6.00
CA SER A 60 19.96 -6.06 -6.47
C SER A 60 20.47 -4.71 -6.99
N ILE A 61 19.60 -3.95 -7.68
CA ILE A 61 19.93 -2.61 -8.18
C ILE A 61 20.08 -1.63 -7.00
N PHE A 62 19.16 -1.66 -6.04
CA PHE A 62 19.19 -0.75 -4.88
C PHE A 62 20.38 -1.04 -3.95
N ALA A 63 20.81 -2.28 -3.83
CA ALA A 63 22.04 -2.64 -3.12
C ALA A 63 23.30 -1.99 -3.73
N GLY A 64 23.26 -1.65 -5.02
CA GLY A 64 24.32 -0.95 -5.75
C GLY A 64 24.25 0.59 -5.69
N GLN A 65 23.47 1.18 -4.79
CA GLN A 65 23.25 2.63 -4.66
C GLN A 65 22.65 3.26 -5.93
N ALA A 66 21.44 2.86 -6.25
CA ALA A 66 20.69 3.49 -7.34
C ALA A 66 20.37 4.95 -7.01
N GLU A 67 20.62 5.84 -7.97
CA GLU A 67 20.28 7.25 -7.87
C GLU A 67 19.00 7.54 -8.65
N ALA A 68 18.20 8.47 -8.13
CA ALA A 68 17.05 9.03 -8.82
C ALA A 68 17.03 10.55 -8.65
N GLU A 69 16.50 11.25 -9.64
CA GLU A 69 16.21 12.68 -9.53
C GLU A 69 14.75 12.84 -9.09
N LEU A 70 14.55 13.62 -8.05
CA LEU A 70 13.23 14.02 -7.57
C LEU A 70 13.18 15.55 -7.61
N VAL A 71 12.43 16.11 -8.56
CA VAL A 71 12.35 17.54 -8.85
C VAL A 71 13.75 18.11 -9.13
N ASP A 72 14.38 18.71 -8.12
CA ASP A 72 15.66 19.43 -8.18
C ASP A 72 16.73 18.83 -7.25
N SER A 73 16.48 17.65 -6.70
CA SER A 73 17.39 16.98 -5.78
C SER A 73 17.69 15.55 -6.21
N ARG A 74 18.91 15.12 -5.91
CA ARG A 74 19.32 13.73 -6.03
C ARG A 74 18.96 12.96 -4.77
N ILE A 75 18.30 11.82 -4.94
CA ILE A 75 18.01 10.89 -3.86
C ILE A 75 18.62 9.53 -4.18
N TYR A 76 18.99 8.79 -3.13
CA TYR A 76 19.50 7.43 -3.23
C TYR A 76 18.39 6.45 -2.89
N LEU A 77 18.09 5.54 -3.83
CA LEU A 77 17.15 4.46 -3.58
C LEU A 77 17.88 3.37 -2.80
N THR A 78 17.40 3.05 -1.61
CA THR A 78 18.08 2.18 -0.67
C THR A 78 17.15 1.12 -0.08
N GLY A 79 17.75 0.04 0.43
CA GLY A 79 17.03 -1.05 1.06
C GLY A 79 16.29 -1.96 0.08
N GLU A 80 15.44 -2.80 0.62
CA GLU A 80 14.60 -3.70 -0.15
C GLU A 80 13.28 -3.04 -0.56
N VAL A 81 12.71 -3.49 -1.67
CA VAL A 81 11.37 -3.09 -2.11
C VAL A 81 10.36 -3.41 -1.02
N GLN A 82 9.60 -2.40 -0.65
CA GLN A 82 8.52 -2.50 0.33
C GLN A 82 7.21 -2.88 -0.37
N SER A 83 6.41 -3.73 0.26
CA SER A 83 5.15 -4.21 -0.30
C SER A 83 4.03 -4.40 0.73
N VAL A 84 4.19 -3.86 1.94
CA VAL A 84 3.10 -3.88 2.93
C VAL A 84 2.01 -2.93 2.46
N ASN A 85 0.83 -3.46 2.21
CA ASN A 85 -0.28 -2.68 1.70
C ASN A 85 -0.63 -1.53 2.64
N LEU A 86 -0.64 -0.33 2.08
CA LEU A 86 -0.97 0.91 2.77
C LEU A 86 -2.46 1.15 2.81
N ILE A 87 -3.15 0.80 1.75
CA ILE A 87 -4.54 1.16 1.51
C ILE A 87 -5.27 -0.09 1.04
N THR A 88 -6.37 -0.39 1.71
CA THR A 88 -7.30 -1.45 1.29
C THR A 88 -8.50 -0.91 0.53
N ASP A 89 -8.46 0.36 0.15
CA ASP A 89 -9.50 1.03 -0.61
C ASP A 89 -9.49 0.56 -2.08
N ARG A 90 -10.65 0.24 -2.60
CA ARG A 90 -10.85 -0.15 -4.01
C ARG A 90 -10.61 0.99 -5.01
N SER A 91 -10.72 2.23 -4.54
CA SER A 91 -10.59 3.43 -5.38
C SER A 91 -9.14 3.81 -5.60
N ILE A 92 -8.23 3.33 -4.73
CA ILE A 92 -6.83 3.70 -4.75
C ILE A 92 -5.99 2.44 -4.90
N SER A 93 -5.38 2.32 -6.07
CA SER A 93 -4.42 1.26 -6.36
C SER A 93 -3.02 1.86 -6.41
N LEU A 94 -2.26 1.67 -5.35
CA LEU A 94 -0.89 2.17 -5.26
C LEU A 94 0.06 1.17 -5.94
N SER A 95 0.39 1.44 -7.21
CA SER A 95 1.30 0.59 -7.97
C SER A 95 2.75 0.83 -7.59
N PHE A 96 3.13 2.12 -7.42
CA PHE A 96 4.49 2.53 -7.15
C PHE A 96 4.51 3.82 -6.32
N ALA A 97 5.36 3.84 -5.29
CA ALA A 97 5.57 5.02 -4.47
C ALA A 97 7.02 5.10 -3.97
N LEU A 98 7.43 6.29 -3.56
CA LEU A 98 8.66 6.54 -2.82
C LEU A 98 8.31 6.83 -1.37
N ILE A 99 8.94 6.09 -0.46
CA ILE A 99 8.87 6.36 0.98
C ILE A 99 10.02 7.31 1.29
N LEU A 100 9.69 8.50 1.78
CA LEU A 100 10.63 9.57 2.05
C LEU A 100 10.69 9.90 3.53
N PRO A 101 11.85 10.35 4.05
CA PRO A 101 11.91 11.01 5.35
C PRO A 101 10.86 12.11 5.47
N ASP A 102 10.33 12.34 6.66
CA ASP A 102 9.16 13.20 6.89
C ASP A 102 9.37 14.63 6.37
N GLU A 103 10.56 15.21 6.56
CA GLU A 103 10.87 16.55 6.05
C GLU A 103 10.89 16.60 4.52
N ALA A 104 11.47 15.59 3.87
CA ALA A 104 11.49 15.48 2.43
C ALA A 104 10.06 15.26 1.87
N PHE A 105 9.27 14.41 2.54
CA PHE A 105 7.86 14.21 2.19
C PHE A 105 7.07 15.52 2.23
N LEU A 106 7.18 16.28 3.30
CA LEU A 106 6.50 17.57 3.45
C LEU A 106 6.96 18.59 2.40
N TYR A 107 8.25 18.63 2.10
CA TYR A 107 8.81 19.50 1.08
C TYR A 107 8.27 19.19 -0.31
N TYR A 108 8.31 17.91 -0.73
CA TYR A 108 7.91 17.52 -2.09
C TYR A 108 6.40 17.44 -2.27
N SER A 109 5.63 17.12 -1.23
CA SER A 109 4.16 17.12 -1.29
C SER A 109 3.56 18.51 -1.30
N GLN A 110 4.30 19.54 -0.86
CA GLN A 110 3.84 20.93 -0.77
C GLN A 110 2.52 21.07 0.00
N GLY A 111 2.27 20.20 0.97
CA GLY A 111 1.03 20.16 1.75
C GLY A 111 -0.17 19.54 1.01
N MET A 112 0.02 19.03 -0.19
CA MET A 112 -1.01 18.29 -0.94
C MET A 112 -0.87 16.80 -0.67
N TYR A 113 -1.48 16.33 0.41
CA TYR A 113 -1.51 14.91 0.76
C TYR A 113 -2.82 14.54 1.47
N ASP A 114 -3.23 13.30 1.30
CA ASP A 114 -4.35 12.70 1.99
C ASP A 114 -3.85 11.86 3.17
N THR A 115 -4.67 11.79 4.23
CA THR A 115 -4.35 11.01 5.42
C THR A 115 -5.31 9.83 5.53
N TYR A 116 -4.75 8.64 5.64
CA TYR A 116 -5.47 7.40 5.86
C TYR A 116 -5.10 6.82 7.23
N VAL A 117 -6.09 6.31 7.94
CA VAL A 117 -5.89 5.65 9.23
C VAL A 117 -6.15 4.15 9.05
N ASN A 118 -5.12 3.35 9.26
CA ASN A 118 -5.26 1.90 9.31
C ASN A 118 -5.50 1.47 10.76
N ALA A 119 -6.51 0.65 10.97
CA ALA A 119 -6.84 0.09 12.27
C ALA A 119 -6.88 -1.44 12.21
N VAL A 120 -6.39 -2.06 13.27
CA VAL A 120 -6.45 -3.52 13.46
C VAL A 120 -7.24 -3.80 14.72
N LEU A 121 -8.19 -4.73 14.63
CA LEU A 121 -8.94 -5.17 15.81
C LEU A 121 -8.00 -5.89 16.78
N SER A 122 -8.00 -5.47 18.04
CA SER A 122 -7.26 -6.18 19.09
C SER A 122 -7.94 -7.51 19.44
N GLU A 123 -7.17 -8.46 19.97
CA GLU A 123 -7.73 -9.73 20.47
C GLU A 123 -8.80 -9.51 21.55
N GLN A 124 -8.66 -8.47 22.35
CA GLN A 124 -9.64 -8.09 23.38
C GLN A 124 -10.98 -7.63 22.80
N ALA A 125 -10.97 -7.02 21.61
CA ALA A 125 -12.21 -6.64 20.93
C ALA A 125 -12.99 -7.87 20.41
N LEU A 126 -12.33 -9.02 20.31
CA LEU A 126 -12.91 -10.30 19.89
C LEU A 126 -13.35 -11.17 21.08
N ASP A 127 -13.10 -10.72 22.32
CA ASP A 127 -13.32 -11.52 23.51
C ASP A 127 -14.81 -11.87 23.66
N GLY A 128 -15.11 -13.16 23.52
CA GLY A 128 -16.47 -13.71 23.60
C GLY A 128 -17.38 -13.49 22.39
N ASN A 129 -16.97 -12.74 21.39
CA ASN A 129 -17.74 -12.47 20.18
C ASN A 129 -17.11 -13.14 18.94
N SER A 130 -17.96 -13.53 18.00
CA SER A 130 -17.43 -13.92 16.68
C SER A 130 -16.84 -12.70 15.95
N LEU A 131 -15.87 -12.92 15.08
CA LEU A 131 -15.31 -11.85 14.24
C LEU A 131 -16.40 -11.07 13.48
N MET A 132 -17.45 -11.77 13.06
CA MET A 132 -18.58 -11.17 12.35
C MET A 132 -19.39 -10.23 13.27
N THR A 133 -19.63 -10.60 14.52
CA THR A 133 -20.34 -9.74 15.48
C THR A 133 -19.54 -8.49 15.79
N ALA A 134 -18.25 -8.63 16.08
CA ALA A 134 -17.36 -7.49 16.32
C ALA A 134 -17.28 -6.55 15.10
N TYR A 135 -17.30 -7.12 13.90
CA TYR A 135 -17.33 -6.36 12.65
C TYR A 135 -18.64 -5.56 12.48
N LEU A 136 -19.79 -6.17 12.75
CA LEU A 136 -21.09 -5.49 12.63
C LEU A 136 -21.23 -4.36 13.66
N ASP A 137 -20.82 -4.60 14.90
CA ASP A 137 -20.82 -3.58 15.97
C ASP A 137 -19.87 -2.39 15.62
N LEU A 138 -18.72 -2.69 15.02
CA LEU A 138 -17.80 -1.66 14.57
C LEU A 138 -18.38 -0.84 13.42
N ASN A 139 -19.00 -1.49 12.43
CA ASN A 139 -19.64 -0.82 11.32
C ASN A 139 -20.74 0.14 11.78
N GLU A 140 -21.63 -0.32 12.67
CA GLU A 140 -22.69 0.52 13.23
C GLU A 140 -22.12 1.77 13.90
N LYS A 141 -21.07 1.62 14.71
CA LYS A 141 -20.41 2.75 15.37
C LYS A 141 -19.71 3.71 14.39
N LEU A 142 -19.08 3.19 13.34
CA LEU A 142 -18.42 4.02 12.34
C LEU A 142 -19.43 4.76 11.45
N ASP A 143 -20.54 4.12 11.09
CA ASP A 143 -21.63 4.75 10.34
C ASP A 143 -22.20 5.96 11.09
N GLU A 144 -22.32 5.88 12.41
CA GLU A 144 -22.75 7.00 13.25
C GLU A 144 -21.79 8.20 13.24
N THR A 145 -20.50 7.97 12.95
CA THR A 145 -19.49 9.04 12.92
C THR A 145 -19.45 9.80 11.59
N GLY A 146 -20.03 9.25 10.53
CA GLY A 146 -19.94 9.79 9.17
C GLY A 146 -18.54 9.68 8.53
N ILE A 147 -17.64 8.90 9.14
CA ILE A 147 -16.30 8.64 8.59
C ILE A 147 -16.42 7.57 7.50
N GLU A 148 -15.86 7.85 6.33
CA GLU A 148 -15.72 6.82 5.30
C GLU A 148 -14.67 5.79 5.73
N TYR A 149 -15.04 4.52 5.66
CA TYR A 149 -14.15 3.41 6.01
C TYR A 149 -14.35 2.23 5.07
N GLU A 150 -13.31 1.44 4.92
CA GLU A 150 -13.37 0.12 4.29
C GLU A 150 -12.74 -0.93 5.20
N SER A 151 -13.34 -2.10 5.24
CA SER A 151 -12.79 -3.23 5.98
C SER A 151 -12.28 -4.32 5.04
N TYR A 152 -11.33 -5.10 5.52
CA TYR A 152 -10.85 -6.29 4.83
C TYR A 152 -11.99 -7.27 4.48
N LEU A 153 -12.97 -7.42 5.39
CA LEU A 153 -14.12 -8.31 5.17
C LEU A 153 -15.04 -7.79 4.06
N GLN A 154 -15.27 -6.47 3.97
CA GLN A 154 -16.04 -5.89 2.87
C GLN A 154 -15.33 -6.13 1.53
N ASN A 155 -14.03 -5.91 1.47
CA ASN A 155 -13.25 -6.12 0.26
C ASN A 155 -13.25 -7.58 -0.18
N MET A 156 -13.06 -8.50 0.76
CA MET A 156 -13.13 -9.94 0.51
C MET A 156 -14.52 -10.39 0.04
N GLY A 157 -15.59 -9.86 0.66
CA GLY A 157 -16.96 -10.13 0.26
C GLY A 157 -17.26 -9.65 -1.18
N ARG A 158 -16.81 -8.45 -1.53
CA ARG A 158 -16.95 -7.92 -2.90
C ARG A 158 -16.16 -8.78 -3.91
N GLN A 159 -14.92 -9.14 -3.60
CA GLN A 159 -14.09 -9.94 -4.47
C GLN A 159 -14.68 -11.32 -4.71
N LEU A 160 -15.23 -11.96 -3.67
CA LEU A 160 -15.96 -13.21 -3.78
C LEU A 160 -17.20 -13.06 -4.67
N PHE A 161 -17.98 -12.00 -4.48
CA PHE A 161 -19.16 -11.71 -5.30
C PHE A 161 -18.78 -11.57 -6.79
N TYR A 162 -17.75 -10.79 -7.12
CA TYR A 162 -17.31 -10.64 -8.51
C TYR A 162 -16.79 -11.95 -9.11
N THR A 163 -16.09 -12.76 -8.34
CA THR A 163 -15.61 -14.07 -8.78
C THR A 163 -16.77 -15.01 -9.10
N ILE A 164 -17.77 -15.06 -8.23
CA ILE A 164 -18.98 -15.88 -8.44
C ILE A 164 -19.75 -15.36 -9.66
N ALA A 165 -20.02 -14.06 -9.75
CA ALA A 165 -20.76 -13.46 -10.85
C ALA A 165 -20.07 -13.71 -12.20
N SER A 166 -18.75 -13.50 -12.27
CA SER A 166 -17.98 -13.77 -13.50
C SER A 166 -17.98 -15.25 -13.88
N SER A 167 -17.94 -16.15 -12.90
CA SER A 167 -18.04 -17.59 -13.14
C SER A 167 -19.39 -17.99 -13.74
N TYR A 168 -20.49 -17.41 -13.25
CA TYR A 168 -21.81 -17.64 -13.82
C TYR A 168 -21.94 -17.11 -15.26
N ILE A 169 -21.41 -15.90 -15.50
CA ILE A 169 -21.41 -15.32 -16.86
C ILE A 169 -20.59 -16.19 -17.81
N THR A 170 -19.42 -16.64 -17.39
CA THR A 170 -18.57 -17.52 -18.21
C THR A 170 -19.24 -18.84 -18.49
N LEU A 171 -19.87 -19.46 -17.49
CA LEU A 171 -20.64 -20.71 -17.69
C LEU A 171 -21.80 -20.53 -18.68
N TYR A 172 -22.54 -19.42 -18.50
CA TYR A 172 -23.65 -19.10 -19.40
C TYR A 172 -23.19 -18.97 -20.87
N LEU A 173 -22.10 -18.18 -21.07
CA LEU A 173 -21.54 -17.99 -22.42
C LEU A 173 -20.93 -19.26 -23.02
N ALA A 174 -20.53 -20.23 -22.19
CA ALA A 174 -20.05 -21.53 -22.70
C ALA A 174 -21.15 -22.49 -23.11
N ILE A 175 -22.39 -22.25 -22.68
CA ILE A 175 -23.56 -23.09 -22.99
C ILE A 175 -24.37 -22.58 -24.20
N VAL A 176 -24.32 -21.27 -24.44
CA VAL A 176 -24.99 -20.59 -25.55
C VAL A 176 -24.10 -20.56 -26.81
#